data_f9aff9103a28cc9b399f0cb85292e123
#
_entry.id   f9aff9103a28cc9b399f0cb85292e123
#
_cell.length_a   1.000
_cell.length_b   1.000
_cell.length_c   1.000
_cell.angle_alpha   90.00
_cell.angle_beta   90.00
_cell.angle_gamma   90.00
#
_symmetry.space_group_name_H-M   'P 1'
#
loop_
_entity.id
_entity.type
_entity.pdbx_description
1 polymer ?
#
loop_
_entity_poly.entity_id
_entity_poly.type
_entity_poly.pdbx_seq_one_letter_code
_entity_poly.pdbx_strand_id
1 'polypeptide(L)'
;NQDLIKKEDGGSNSSSYKKGELQWTQYPNECWVAIFDDETLTSKKLISTDKISYACGRNKSQYYQTIWEADNGDIYVFSPSFAKTMDDVRQQTTLPAGVVRIPNGTEDFDDYYCDLEAQSGGKSFLRCWHITGDYFLMLMYDRPLTEEDFTANQLAIFKAGDKKLTYVTGLPETNLISGFGNAPYTENGNVYLTVTTTEGYPAIYKINPSSATATKGVTIEATQISGVGRLTPTK
;
A
#
# COMPACT_ATOMS: atom_id res chain seq x y z
N ASN A 1 -12.66 -26.23 2.68
CA ASN A 1 -12.72 -26.23 1.24
C ASN A 1 -11.58 -27.07 0.68
N GLN A 2 -11.90 -28.23 0.07
CA GLN A 2 -10.87 -29.22 -0.30
C GLN A 2 -9.94 -28.77 -1.43
N ASP A 3 -10.39 -27.85 -2.26
CA ASP A 3 -9.57 -27.40 -3.40
C ASP A 3 -8.53 -26.35 -3.02
N LEU A 4 -8.68 -25.74 -1.84
CA LEU A 4 -7.65 -24.88 -1.25
C LEU A 4 -6.62 -25.68 -0.45
N ILE A 5 -6.79 -27.00 -0.36
CA ILE A 5 -5.89 -27.88 0.36
C ILE A 5 -4.74 -28.26 -0.56
N LYS A 6 -3.53 -28.17 -0.06
CA LYS A 6 -2.35 -28.57 -0.79
C LYS A 6 -2.36 -30.07 -1.07
N LYS A 7 -2.27 -30.44 -2.35
CA LYS A 7 -2.29 -31.85 -2.80
C LYS A 7 -0.90 -32.47 -2.81
N GLU A 8 0.15 -31.65 -2.91
CA GLU A 8 1.54 -32.12 -2.98
C GLU A 8 2.38 -31.46 -1.89
N ASP A 9 3.45 -32.09 -1.48
CA ASP A 9 4.45 -31.53 -0.59
C ASP A 9 5.17 -30.36 -1.27
N GLY A 10 5.60 -29.40 -0.46
CA GLY A 10 6.07 -28.10 -0.87
C GLY A 10 6.91 -28.03 -2.11
N GLY A 11 6.77 -26.98 -2.86
CA GLY A 11 7.69 -26.51 -3.89
C GLY A 11 8.52 -25.34 -3.35
N SER A 12 9.36 -24.75 -4.18
CA SER A 12 10.27 -23.65 -3.82
C SER A 12 9.60 -22.46 -3.14
N ASN A 13 8.36 -22.19 -3.48
CA ASN A 13 7.58 -21.07 -2.92
C ASN A 13 6.57 -21.50 -1.84
N SER A 14 6.53 -22.78 -1.49
CA SER A 14 5.54 -23.30 -0.55
C SER A 14 6.12 -24.41 0.33
N SER A 15 7.42 -24.40 0.57
CA SER A 15 8.14 -25.40 1.38
C SER A 15 7.64 -25.49 2.83
N SER A 16 7.03 -24.41 3.34
CA SER A 16 6.44 -24.39 4.68
C SER A 16 5.05 -25.03 4.78
N TYR A 17 4.41 -25.35 3.67
CA TYR A 17 3.10 -26.03 3.66
C TYR A 17 3.25 -27.51 3.48
N LYS A 18 2.58 -28.27 4.34
CA LYS A 18 2.53 -29.75 4.24
C LYS A 18 1.37 -30.16 3.36
N LYS A 19 1.45 -31.35 2.81
CA LYS A 19 0.34 -32.00 2.10
C LYS A 19 -0.91 -32.05 2.99
N GLY A 20 -2.04 -31.62 2.46
CA GLY A 20 -3.31 -31.55 3.17
C GLY A 20 -3.57 -30.24 3.93
N GLU A 21 -2.56 -29.35 4.05
CA GLU A 21 -2.77 -28.02 4.65
C GLU A 21 -3.36 -27.03 3.65
N LEU A 22 -4.17 -26.12 4.17
CA LEU A 22 -4.67 -24.99 3.39
C LEU A 22 -3.54 -24.06 2.97
N GLN A 23 -3.58 -23.70 1.68
CA GLN A 23 -2.58 -22.81 1.10
C GLN A 23 -3.05 -21.40 1.19
N TRP A 24 -3.11 -20.49 1.54
CA TRP A 24 -3.55 -19.11 1.39
C TRP A 24 -4.70 -18.69 2.30
N THR A 25 -4.96 -17.40 2.28
CA THR A 25 -6.06 -16.74 2.97
C THR A 25 -7.39 -17.37 2.57
N GLN A 26 -8.19 -17.73 3.59
CA GLN A 26 -9.54 -18.29 3.42
C GLN A 26 -10.62 -17.22 3.40
N TYR A 27 -10.28 -15.99 3.75
CA TYR A 27 -11.21 -14.89 3.99
C TYR A 27 -10.87 -13.69 3.07
N PRO A 28 -11.09 -13.82 1.74
CA PRO A 28 -10.72 -12.77 0.81
C PRO A 28 -11.59 -11.50 0.94
N ASN A 29 -12.75 -11.61 1.58
CA ASN A 29 -13.72 -10.52 1.76
C ASN A 29 -13.73 -9.95 3.19
N GLU A 30 -12.68 -10.17 3.94
CA GLU A 30 -12.58 -9.68 5.33
C GLU A 30 -11.18 -9.13 5.59
N CYS A 31 -11.13 -8.09 6.41
CA CYS A 31 -9.89 -7.55 6.95
C CYS A 31 -9.88 -7.70 8.47
N TRP A 32 -8.81 -8.26 9.00
CA TRP A 32 -8.61 -8.53 10.42
C TRP A 32 -7.45 -7.71 10.95
N VAL A 33 -7.63 -7.08 12.11
CA VAL A 33 -6.58 -6.37 12.85
C VAL A 33 -6.51 -6.93 14.25
N ALA A 34 -5.32 -7.34 14.67
CA ALA A 34 -5.05 -7.79 16.03
C ALA A 34 -4.41 -6.64 16.82
N ILE A 35 -4.97 -6.35 17.98
CA ILE A 35 -4.48 -5.34 18.92
C ILE A 35 -3.80 -6.08 20.07
N PHE A 36 -2.57 -5.66 20.38
CA PHE A 36 -1.77 -6.23 21.44
C PHE A 36 -1.47 -5.16 22.50
N ASP A 37 -1.27 -5.62 23.72
CA ASP A 37 -0.68 -4.81 24.75
C ASP A 37 0.82 -4.63 24.46
N ASP A 38 1.33 -3.40 24.56
CA ASP A 38 2.70 -3.06 24.16
C ASP A 38 3.76 -3.51 25.18
N GLU A 39 3.41 -3.63 26.46
CA GLU A 39 4.33 -4.09 27.49
C GLU A 39 4.46 -5.61 27.53
N THR A 40 3.34 -6.31 27.44
CA THR A 40 3.29 -7.77 27.60
C THR A 40 3.25 -8.53 26.29
N LEU A 41 2.96 -7.86 25.17
CA LEU A 41 2.72 -8.43 23.85
C LEU A 41 1.61 -9.50 23.85
N THR A 42 0.71 -9.45 24.83
CA THR A 42 -0.45 -10.31 24.86
C THR A 42 -1.56 -9.77 23.97
N SER A 43 -2.31 -10.68 23.33
CA SER A 43 -3.44 -10.30 22.49
C SER A 43 -4.52 -9.66 23.35
N LYS A 44 -4.87 -8.41 23.04
CA LYS A 44 -5.88 -7.64 23.73
C LYS A 44 -7.24 -7.75 23.05
N LYS A 45 -7.27 -7.60 21.72
CA LYS A 45 -8.48 -7.66 20.91
C LYS A 45 -8.20 -8.09 19.49
N LEU A 46 -9.14 -8.77 18.87
CA LEU A 46 -9.17 -9.05 17.45
C LEU A 46 -10.43 -8.40 16.86
N ILE A 47 -10.26 -7.52 15.89
CA ILE A 47 -11.36 -6.83 15.21
C ILE A 47 -11.37 -7.19 13.73
N SER A 48 -12.52 -7.09 13.09
CA SER A 48 -12.67 -7.38 11.66
C SER A 48 -13.69 -6.47 10.99
N THR A 49 -13.57 -6.36 9.67
CA THR A 49 -14.53 -5.66 8.81
C THR A 49 -14.65 -6.38 7.48
N ASP A 50 -15.83 -6.32 6.89
CA ASP A 50 -16.17 -6.80 5.55
C ASP A 50 -16.22 -5.69 4.49
N LYS A 51 -15.84 -4.45 4.87
CA LYS A 51 -15.82 -3.28 3.97
C LYS A 51 -14.67 -3.32 2.98
N ILE A 52 -13.56 -3.99 3.34
CA ILE A 52 -12.36 -4.16 2.52
C ILE A 52 -11.87 -5.60 2.58
N SER A 53 -11.13 -6.02 1.56
CA SER A 53 -10.37 -7.28 1.56
C SER A 53 -9.21 -7.19 2.56
N TYR A 54 -8.50 -8.27 2.79
CA TYR A 54 -7.37 -8.28 3.70
C TYR A 54 -6.33 -7.19 3.37
N ALA A 55 -5.87 -6.50 4.39
CA ALA A 55 -4.88 -5.44 4.26
C ALA A 55 -3.47 -6.00 4.01
N CYS A 56 -3.14 -7.11 4.67
CA CYS A 56 -1.87 -7.80 4.56
C CYS A 56 -2.12 -9.28 4.30
N GLY A 57 -1.48 -9.83 3.29
CA GLY A 57 -1.63 -11.23 2.94
C GLY A 57 -0.47 -11.70 2.09
N ARG A 58 -0.52 -12.94 1.65
CA ARG A 58 0.49 -13.47 0.75
C ARG A 58 0.51 -12.71 -0.57
N ASN A 59 1.58 -12.82 -1.30
CA ASN A 59 1.92 -12.04 -2.47
C ASN A 59 2.35 -10.61 -2.08
N LYS A 60 2.07 -9.61 -2.89
CA LYS A 60 2.71 -8.30 -2.77
C LYS A 60 2.42 -7.58 -1.45
N SER A 61 1.21 -7.68 -0.91
CA SER A 61 0.84 -6.96 0.31
C SER A 61 1.54 -7.43 1.59
N GLN A 62 2.08 -8.64 1.61
CA GLN A 62 2.80 -9.15 2.80
C GLN A 62 4.13 -8.46 3.09
N TYR A 63 4.70 -7.77 2.10
CA TYR A 63 6.00 -7.10 2.21
C TYR A 63 5.88 -5.60 2.47
N TYR A 64 4.64 -5.07 2.54
CA TYR A 64 4.41 -3.63 2.59
C TYR A 64 3.48 -3.30 3.74
N GLN A 65 3.80 -2.23 4.44
CA GLN A 65 2.95 -1.70 5.48
C GLN A 65 1.68 -1.11 4.87
N THR A 66 0.53 -1.52 5.39
CA THR A 66 -0.81 -1.09 4.94
C THR A 66 -1.66 -0.55 6.09
N ILE A 67 -1.09 -0.47 7.29
CA ILE A 67 -1.71 0.14 8.47
C ILE A 67 -0.84 1.31 8.93
N TRP A 68 -1.44 2.48 9.08
CA TRP A 68 -0.74 3.72 9.38
C TRP A 68 -1.51 4.56 10.38
N GLU A 69 -0.79 5.12 11.34
CA GLU A 69 -1.28 6.16 12.22
C GLU A 69 -1.10 7.53 11.55
N ALA A 70 -2.14 8.34 11.55
CA ALA A 70 -2.10 9.75 11.13
C ALA A 70 -1.73 10.65 12.32
N ASP A 71 -1.37 11.93 12.05
CA ASP A 71 -0.89 12.86 13.09
C ASP A 71 -1.94 13.14 14.19
N ASN A 72 -3.22 12.88 13.93
CA ASN A 72 -4.30 13.00 14.92
C ASN A 72 -4.51 11.74 15.75
N GLY A 73 -3.72 10.68 15.53
CA GLY A 73 -3.81 9.40 16.21
C GLY A 73 -4.86 8.44 15.64
N ASP A 74 -5.60 8.81 14.59
CA ASP A 74 -6.45 7.87 13.86
C ASP A 74 -5.59 6.85 13.10
N ILE A 75 -5.99 5.58 13.13
CA ILE A 75 -5.31 4.51 12.40
C ILE A 75 -6.09 4.18 11.15
N TYR A 76 -5.44 4.28 9.99
CA TYR A 76 -6.01 3.92 8.70
C TYR A 76 -5.47 2.58 8.23
N VAL A 77 -6.40 1.69 7.83
CA VAL A 77 -6.09 0.35 7.34
C VAL A 77 -6.46 0.27 5.87
N PHE A 78 -5.48 0.06 5.03
CA PHE A 78 -5.60 0.06 3.58
C PHE A 78 -5.60 -1.37 3.03
N SER A 79 -6.48 -1.67 2.09
CA SER A 79 -6.44 -2.92 1.33
C SER A 79 -6.27 -2.61 -0.16
N PRO A 80 -5.25 -3.18 -0.81
CA PRO A 80 -5.10 -3.09 -2.26
C PRO A 80 -6.04 -4.04 -3.01
N SER A 81 -6.83 -4.85 -2.31
CA SER A 81 -7.69 -5.91 -2.88
C SER A 81 -6.96 -6.85 -3.83
N PHE A 82 -5.71 -7.17 -3.49
CA PHE A 82 -4.84 -7.99 -4.32
C PHE A 82 -5.37 -9.43 -4.51
N ALA A 83 -6.33 -9.85 -3.69
CA ALA A 83 -7.06 -11.10 -3.86
C ALA A 83 -7.82 -11.19 -5.19
N LYS A 84 -8.05 -10.09 -5.91
CA LYS A 84 -8.60 -10.10 -7.28
C LYS A 84 -7.72 -10.86 -8.27
N THR A 85 -6.41 -10.98 -7.98
CA THR A 85 -5.43 -11.65 -8.85
C THR A 85 -5.24 -13.14 -8.55
N MET A 86 -6.03 -13.70 -7.64
CA MET A 86 -5.93 -15.14 -7.30
C MET A 86 -6.52 -16.00 -8.41
N ASP A 87 -5.89 -17.14 -8.69
CA ASP A 87 -6.35 -18.07 -9.72
C ASP A 87 -7.64 -18.80 -9.31
N ASP A 88 -7.78 -19.10 -8.02
CA ASP A 88 -8.96 -19.81 -7.49
C ASP A 88 -10.04 -18.79 -7.09
N VAL A 89 -11.22 -18.89 -7.71
CA VAL A 89 -12.36 -18.00 -7.45
C VAL A 89 -12.80 -17.93 -5.99
N ARG A 90 -12.50 -18.95 -5.21
CA ARG A 90 -12.81 -18.98 -3.76
C ARG A 90 -11.87 -18.14 -2.92
N GLN A 91 -10.71 -17.79 -3.49
CA GLN A 91 -9.73 -16.90 -2.89
C GLN A 91 -9.82 -15.47 -3.43
N GLN A 92 -10.65 -15.27 -4.45
CA GLN A 92 -10.85 -13.96 -5.03
C GLN A 92 -11.78 -13.09 -4.19
N THR A 93 -11.51 -11.79 -4.21
CA THR A 93 -12.42 -10.78 -3.68
C THR A 93 -13.12 -10.03 -4.80
N THR A 94 -14.35 -9.59 -4.53
CA THR A 94 -15.06 -8.60 -5.35
C THR A 94 -14.99 -7.21 -4.73
N LEU A 95 -14.48 -7.09 -3.48
CA LEU A 95 -14.34 -5.82 -2.81
C LEU A 95 -13.31 -4.93 -3.50
N PRO A 96 -13.57 -3.62 -3.63
CA PRO A 96 -12.61 -2.70 -4.23
C PRO A 96 -11.41 -2.44 -3.32
N ALA A 97 -10.33 -1.94 -3.91
CA ALA A 97 -9.24 -1.36 -3.12
C ALA A 97 -9.79 -0.20 -2.30
N GLY A 98 -9.53 -0.21 -1.00
CA GLY A 98 -10.19 0.72 -0.08
C GLY A 98 -9.43 0.93 1.21
N VAL A 99 -9.99 1.80 2.05
CA VAL A 99 -9.46 2.14 3.36
C VAL A 99 -10.58 2.28 4.39
N VAL A 100 -10.31 1.77 5.59
CA VAL A 100 -11.14 1.89 6.79
C VAL A 100 -10.34 2.54 7.91
N ARG A 101 -11.00 2.92 9.01
CA ARG A 101 -10.38 3.64 10.10
C ARG A 101 -10.69 3.00 11.46
N ILE A 102 -9.71 3.05 12.34
CA ILE A 102 -9.85 2.87 13.78
C ILE A 102 -9.61 4.26 14.39
N PRO A 103 -10.62 4.93 14.97
CA PRO A 103 -10.47 6.26 15.54
C PRO A 103 -9.51 6.28 16.72
N ASN A 104 -8.78 7.37 16.90
CA ASN A 104 -7.91 7.59 18.05
C ASN A 104 -8.66 7.34 19.38
N GLY A 105 -8.00 6.62 20.29
CA GLY A 105 -8.56 6.26 21.60
C GLY A 105 -9.61 5.15 21.56
N THR A 106 -9.82 4.51 20.42
CA THR A 106 -10.73 3.34 20.28
C THR A 106 -9.95 2.08 19.91
N GLU A 107 -10.62 0.93 20.06
CA GLU A 107 -10.06 -0.38 19.68
C GLU A 107 -11.03 -1.10 18.72
N ASP A 108 -11.67 -0.35 17.82
CA ASP A 108 -12.59 -0.91 16.84
C ASP A 108 -12.69 -0.02 15.60
N PHE A 109 -13.11 -0.62 14.48
CA PHE A 109 -13.43 0.15 13.29
C PHE A 109 -14.69 1.01 13.52
N ASP A 110 -14.68 2.20 12.93
CA ASP A 110 -15.88 3.02 12.82
C ASP A 110 -16.57 2.88 11.45
N ASP A 111 -17.49 3.81 11.16
CA ASP A 111 -18.19 3.81 9.86
C ASP A 111 -17.38 4.42 8.72
N TYR A 112 -16.17 4.88 8.98
CA TYR A 112 -15.32 5.42 7.93
C TYR A 112 -14.98 4.34 6.89
N TYR A 113 -15.25 4.66 5.64
CA TYR A 113 -14.87 3.86 4.50
C TYR A 113 -14.64 4.76 3.29
N CYS A 114 -13.63 4.46 2.48
CA CYS A 114 -13.42 5.12 1.20
C CYS A 114 -13.03 4.07 0.15
N ASP A 115 -13.77 4.06 -0.96
CA ASP A 115 -13.47 3.28 -2.15
C ASP A 115 -12.41 4.01 -2.98
N LEU A 116 -11.16 3.57 -2.86
CA LEU A 116 -10.02 4.12 -3.59
C LEU A 116 -10.03 3.71 -5.07
N GLU A 117 -10.57 2.52 -5.35
CA GLU A 117 -10.65 1.99 -6.72
C GLU A 117 -11.62 2.79 -7.57
N ALA A 118 -12.79 3.17 -7.03
CA ALA A 118 -13.72 4.05 -7.72
C ALA A 118 -13.11 5.43 -8.03
N GLN A 119 -12.33 6.00 -7.08
CA GLN A 119 -11.71 7.30 -7.28
C GLN A 119 -10.51 7.28 -8.24
N SER A 120 -9.87 6.13 -8.39
CA SER A 120 -8.70 5.96 -9.26
C SER A 120 -9.05 5.57 -10.70
N GLY A 121 -10.33 5.42 -11.01
CA GLY A 121 -10.79 4.91 -12.30
C GLY A 121 -10.60 3.39 -12.45
N GLY A 122 -10.88 2.64 -11.38
CA GLY A 122 -10.81 1.18 -11.36
C GLY A 122 -9.44 0.60 -11.00
N LYS A 123 -8.49 1.45 -10.60
CA LYS A 123 -7.12 1.02 -10.31
C LYS A 123 -6.91 0.78 -8.81
N SER A 124 -5.94 -0.06 -8.52
CA SER A 124 -5.48 -0.32 -7.16
C SER A 124 -4.10 0.29 -6.92
N PHE A 125 -3.54 0.03 -5.74
CA PHE A 125 -2.20 0.48 -5.35
C PHE A 125 -1.32 -0.69 -4.92
N LEU A 126 0.00 -0.49 -5.00
CA LEU A 126 1.00 -1.43 -4.53
C LEU A 126 1.44 -1.12 -3.10
N ARG A 127 1.63 0.16 -2.78
CA ARG A 127 2.14 0.66 -1.50
C ARG A 127 1.45 1.94 -1.10
N CYS A 128 1.43 2.21 0.19
CA CYS A 128 1.04 3.49 0.75
C CYS A 128 1.98 3.89 1.90
N TRP A 129 2.10 5.20 2.14
CA TRP A 129 2.90 5.77 3.21
C TRP A 129 2.22 6.97 3.80
N HIS A 130 2.21 7.08 5.13
CA HIS A 130 1.81 8.31 5.80
C HIS A 130 2.84 9.41 5.52
N ILE A 131 2.38 10.64 5.32
CA ILE A 131 3.22 11.79 5.02
C ILE A 131 3.20 12.79 6.18
N THR A 132 2.05 13.40 6.42
CA THR A 132 1.79 14.41 7.45
C THR A 132 0.29 14.63 7.57
N GLY A 133 -0.20 15.00 8.74
CA GLY A 133 -1.63 15.18 8.98
C GLY A 133 -2.40 13.91 8.67
N ASP A 134 -3.30 13.99 7.72
CA ASP A 134 -4.09 12.88 7.18
C ASP A 134 -3.78 12.60 5.68
N TYR A 135 -2.60 13.01 5.22
CA TYR A 135 -2.13 12.78 3.86
C TYR A 135 -1.31 11.49 3.75
N PHE A 136 -1.60 10.73 2.71
CA PHE A 136 -0.91 9.49 2.37
C PHE A 136 -0.41 9.54 0.92
N LEU A 137 0.83 9.11 0.69
CA LEU A 137 1.35 8.85 -0.65
C LEU A 137 0.96 7.43 -1.05
N MET A 138 0.44 7.27 -2.27
CA MET A 138 0.03 6.01 -2.84
C MET A 138 0.85 5.72 -4.09
N LEU A 139 1.45 4.54 -4.17
CA LEU A 139 2.03 4.01 -5.40
C LEU A 139 0.97 3.19 -6.12
N MET A 140 0.41 3.77 -7.17
CA MET A 140 -0.74 3.25 -7.90
C MET A 140 -0.32 2.39 -9.09
N TYR A 141 -1.14 1.38 -9.39
CA TYR A 141 -1.04 0.66 -10.65
C TYR A 141 -1.53 1.51 -11.83
N ASP A 142 -1.04 1.23 -13.03
CA ASP A 142 -1.40 1.93 -14.26
C ASP A 142 -2.75 1.48 -14.84
N ARG A 143 -3.24 0.31 -14.43
CA ARG A 143 -4.51 -0.29 -14.86
C ARG A 143 -5.14 -1.14 -13.76
N PRO A 144 -6.40 -1.59 -13.93
CA PRO A 144 -7.08 -2.48 -12.98
C PRO A 144 -6.33 -3.80 -12.77
N LEU A 145 -6.41 -4.36 -11.56
CA LEU A 145 -5.81 -5.68 -11.24
C LEU A 145 -6.47 -6.85 -11.98
N THR A 146 -7.60 -6.63 -12.62
CA THR A 146 -8.29 -7.62 -13.46
C THR A 146 -7.76 -7.67 -14.88
N GLU A 147 -6.88 -6.76 -15.26
CA GLU A 147 -6.18 -6.74 -16.54
C GLU A 147 -4.80 -7.37 -16.40
N GLU A 148 -4.23 -7.83 -17.51
CA GLU A 148 -2.86 -8.36 -17.55
C GLU A 148 -1.82 -7.22 -17.56
N ASP A 149 -0.59 -7.53 -17.19
CA ASP A 149 0.59 -6.65 -17.29
C ASP A 149 0.48 -5.31 -16.55
N PHE A 150 -0.26 -5.28 -15.43
CA PHE A 150 -0.32 -4.07 -14.59
C PHE A 150 1.02 -3.75 -13.94
N THR A 151 1.37 -2.46 -13.97
CA THR A 151 2.64 -1.95 -13.42
C THR A 151 2.37 -0.80 -12.44
N ALA A 152 3.08 -0.81 -11.30
CA ALA A 152 2.99 0.28 -10.32
C ALA A 152 3.97 1.39 -10.67
N ASN A 153 3.52 2.36 -11.47
CA ASN A 153 4.32 3.45 -12.03
C ASN A 153 3.67 4.84 -11.91
N GLN A 154 2.61 4.97 -11.12
CA GLN A 154 1.90 6.23 -10.89
C GLN A 154 1.92 6.58 -9.40
N LEU A 155 1.93 7.87 -9.07
CA LEU A 155 1.77 8.34 -7.70
C LEU A 155 0.47 9.11 -7.55
N ALA A 156 -0.17 8.94 -6.39
CA ALA A 156 -1.31 9.73 -5.99
C ALA A 156 -1.18 10.16 -4.52
N ILE A 157 -1.84 11.24 -4.16
CA ILE A 157 -2.03 11.68 -2.78
C ILE A 157 -3.46 11.35 -2.38
N PHE A 158 -3.58 10.64 -1.28
CA PHE A 158 -4.86 10.41 -0.63
C PHE A 158 -4.97 11.28 0.62
N LYS A 159 -6.01 12.12 0.71
CA LYS A 159 -6.35 12.89 1.90
C LYS A 159 -7.53 12.23 2.59
N ALA A 160 -7.27 11.62 3.74
CA ALA A 160 -8.23 10.73 4.40
C ALA A 160 -9.46 11.47 4.93
N GLY A 161 -9.31 12.64 5.55
CA GLY A 161 -10.44 13.43 6.07
C GLY A 161 -11.42 13.87 4.98
N ASP A 162 -10.91 14.16 3.80
CA ASP A 162 -11.72 14.55 2.64
C ASP A 162 -12.17 13.34 1.80
N LYS A 163 -11.67 12.14 2.11
CA LYS A 163 -11.84 10.91 1.32
C LYS A 163 -11.50 11.13 -0.15
N LYS A 164 -10.40 11.85 -0.44
CA LYS A 164 -10.06 12.29 -1.79
C LYS A 164 -8.70 11.75 -2.24
N LEU A 165 -8.69 11.07 -3.39
CA LEU A 165 -7.50 10.66 -4.10
C LEU A 165 -7.21 11.62 -5.26
N THR A 166 -5.96 12.07 -5.37
CA THR A 166 -5.53 12.98 -6.44
C THR A 166 -4.20 12.51 -7.00
N TYR A 167 -4.13 12.25 -8.30
CA TYR A 167 -2.89 11.87 -8.96
C TYR A 167 -1.86 13.00 -8.93
N VAL A 168 -0.59 12.63 -8.70
CA VAL A 168 0.52 13.59 -8.67
C VAL A 168 0.86 14.02 -10.08
N THR A 169 0.92 15.34 -10.29
CA THR A 169 1.37 15.96 -11.54
C THR A 169 2.82 16.43 -11.45
N GLY A 170 3.46 16.73 -12.58
CA GLY A 170 4.86 17.21 -12.61
C GLY A 170 5.91 16.10 -12.51
N LEU A 171 5.52 14.83 -12.57
CA LEU A 171 6.40 13.67 -12.77
C LEU A 171 6.69 13.46 -14.26
N PRO A 172 7.71 12.67 -14.61
CA PRO A 172 7.89 12.19 -15.99
C PRO A 172 6.67 11.43 -16.51
N GLU A 173 6.55 11.29 -17.82
CA GLU A 173 5.55 10.43 -18.44
C GLU A 173 5.62 9.01 -17.87
N THR A 174 4.48 8.41 -17.57
CA THR A 174 4.41 7.12 -16.86
C THR A 174 5.10 5.98 -17.59
N ASN A 175 5.11 6.00 -18.92
CA ASN A 175 5.81 5.03 -19.76
C ASN A 175 7.35 5.16 -19.70
N LEU A 176 7.85 6.29 -19.24
CA LEU A 176 9.28 6.51 -19.03
C LEU A 176 9.73 6.16 -17.60
N ILE A 177 8.82 6.03 -16.66
CA ILE A 177 9.15 5.68 -15.28
C ILE A 177 9.45 4.18 -15.19
N SER A 178 10.69 3.84 -14.88
CA SER A 178 11.12 2.47 -14.64
C SER A 178 11.07 2.06 -13.16
N GLY A 179 10.96 3.02 -12.25
CA GLY A 179 10.79 2.73 -10.83
C GLY A 179 10.88 3.94 -9.92
N PHE A 180 10.44 3.72 -8.69
CA PHE A 180 10.56 4.66 -7.59
C PHE A 180 11.49 4.10 -6.50
N GLY A 181 12.01 4.97 -5.64
CA GLY A 181 12.75 4.55 -4.46
C GLY A 181 11.90 3.70 -3.50
N ASN A 182 12.58 2.92 -2.66
CA ASN A 182 11.92 1.96 -1.77
C ASN A 182 10.99 2.59 -0.73
N ALA A 183 11.34 3.79 -0.25
CA ALA A 183 10.53 4.55 0.69
C ALA A 183 10.70 6.05 0.45
N PRO A 184 9.65 6.84 0.62
CA PRO A 184 9.75 8.30 0.61
C PRO A 184 10.42 8.79 1.88
N TYR A 185 11.10 9.92 1.79
CA TYR A 185 11.53 10.72 2.92
C TYR A 185 10.57 11.90 3.09
N THR A 186 10.14 12.18 4.31
CA THR A 186 9.24 13.28 4.61
C THR A 186 9.93 14.32 5.46
N GLU A 187 9.83 15.59 5.07
CA GLU A 187 10.35 16.72 5.84
C GLU A 187 9.51 17.98 5.59
N ASN A 188 9.16 18.70 6.65
CA ASN A 188 8.39 19.94 6.58
C ASN A 188 7.09 19.79 5.74
N GLY A 189 6.38 18.68 5.93
CA GLY A 189 5.12 18.41 5.23
C GLY A 189 5.25 18.11 3.73
N ASN A 190 6.46 17.90 3.22
CA ASN A 190 6.69 17.49 1.83
C ASN A 190 7.29 16.09 1.76
N VAL A 191 7.09 15.45 0.62
CA VAL A 191 7.67 14.15 0.30
C VAL A 191 8.84 14.31 -0.64
N TYR A 192 9.91 13.58 -0.39
CA TYR A 192 11.04 13.45 -1.29
C TYR A 192 11.16 11.99 -1.70
N LEU A 193 11.10 11.74 -2.99
CA LEU A 193 11.15 10.39 -3.56
C LEU A 193 12.05 10.37 -4.78
N THR A 194 12.81 9.30 -4.91
CA THR A 194 13.64 9.07 -6.11
C THR A 194 12.78 8.50 -7.23
N VAL A 195 12.98 9.03 -8.42
CA VAL A 195 12.34 8.57 -9.66
C VAL A 195 13.43 8.17 -10.64
N THR A 196 13.38 6.93 -11.09
CA THR A 196 14.25 6.39 -12.13
C THR A 196 13.44 6.29 -13.42
N THR A 197 14.03 6.74 -14.51
CA THR A 197 13.41 6.70 -15.83
C THR A 197 14.24 5.84 -16.77
N THR A 198 13.64 5.42 -17.87
CA THR A 198 14.32 4.70 -18.95
C THR A 198 15.29 5.60 -19.74
N GLU A 199 15.14 6.91 -19.57
CA GLU A 199 15.95 7.92 -20.25
C GLU A 199 16.62 8.86 -19.23
N GLY A 200 17.94 9.02 -19.34
CA GLY A 200 18.72 9.89 -18.46
C GLY A 200 18.97 9.32 -17.07
N TYR A 201 19.48 10.16 -16.18
CA TYR A 201 19.80 9.80 -14.81
C TYR A 201 18.60 9.95 -13.88
N PRO A 202 18.51 9.12 -12.83
CA PRO A 202 17.49 9.26 -11.80
C PRO A 202 17.59 10.62 -11.08
N ALA A 203 16.45 11.08 -10.58
CA ALA A 203 16.36 12.34 -9.86
C ALA A 203 15.51 12.20 -8.60
N ILE A 204 15.76 13.10 -7.64
CA ILE A 204 14.90 13.26 -6.46
C ILE A 204 13.81 14.26 -6.81
N TYR A 205 12.56 13.89 -6.58
CA TYR A 205 11.41 14.77 -6.73
C TYR A 205 10.89 15.18 -5.36
N LYS A 206 10.57 16.46 -5.21
CA LYS A 206 9.83 17.00 -4.08
C LYS A 206 8.35 17.03 -4.45
N ILE A 207 7.50 16.40 -3.64
CA ILE A 207 6.05 16.35 -3.83
C ILE A 207 5.38 17.13 -2.72
N ASN A 208 4.52 18.08 -3.08
CA ASN A 208 3.66 18.80 -2.14
C ASN A 208 2.32 18.04 -2.03
N PRO A 209 1.95 17.50 -0.86
CA PRO A 209 0.75 16.69 -0.71
C PRO A 209 -0.54 17.52 -0.86
N SER A 210 -0.57 18.79 -0.46
CA SER A 210 -1.78 19.60 -0.54
C SER A 210 -2.20 19.95 -1.96
N SER A 211 -1.24 20.10 -2.87
CA SER A 211 -1.48 20.37 -4.29
C SER A 211 -1.34 19.16 -5.20
N ALA A 212 -0.85 18.03 -4.68
CA ALA A 212 -0.47 16.85 -5.43
C ALA A 212 0.45 17.17 -6.62
N THR A 213 1.45 18.05 -6.40
CA THR A 213 2.40 18.46 -7.44
C THR A 213 3.82 18.05 -7.09
N ALA A 214 4.53 17.51 -8.07
CA ALA A 214 5.94 17.16 -7.99
C ALA A 214 6.79 18.21 -8.68
N THR A 215 7.94 18.49 -8.10
CA THR A 215 8.97 19.34 -8.69
C THR A 215 10.27 18.55 -8.72
N LYS A 216 10.92 18.50 -9.89
CA LYS A 216 12.22 17.86 -10.06
C LYS A 216 13.29 18.62 -9.26
N GLY A 217 14.01 17.89 -8.43
CA GLY A 217 15.16 18.40 -7.68
C GLY A 217 16.48 17.92 -8.28
N VAL A 218 17.34 17.37 -7.42
CA VAL A 218 18.69 16.94 -7.80
C VAL A 218 18.66 15.72 -8.71
N THR A 219 19.38 15.80 -9.83
CA THR A 219 19.69 14.64 -10.68
C THR A 219 21.00 14.02 -10.21
N ILE A 220 21.07 12.71 -10.14
CA ILE A 220 22.22 11.97 -9.61
C ILE A 220 22.75 11.04 -10.71
N GLU A 221 24.02 11.14 -11.01
CA GLU A 221 24.70 10.29 -12.00
C GLU A 221 24.87 8.88 -11.42
N ALA A 222 23.83 8.08 -11.58
CA ALA A 222 23.73 6.70 -11.13
C ALA A 222 22.77 5.93 -12.05
N THR A 223 22.81 4.61 -12.00
CA THR A 223 21.84 3.77 -12.71
C THR A 223 20.50 3.67 -11.97
N GLN A 224 20.54 3.74 -10.62
CA GLN A 224 19.37 3.64 -9.75
C GLN A 224 19.66 4.32 -8.42
N ILE A 225 18.61 4.87 -7.79
CA ILE A 225 18.65 5.39 -6.42
C ILE A 225 17.58 4.68 -5.61
N SER A 226 17.98 3.96 -4.57
CA SER A 226 17.06 3.16 -3.74
C SER A 226 16.31 3.98 -2.71
N GLY A 227 16.88 5.09 -2.26
CA GLY A 227 16.28 5.91 -1.23
C GLY A 227 16.92 7.28 -1.11
N VAL A 228 16.25 8.15 -0.38
CA VAL A 228 16.68 9.50 -0.03
C VAL A 228 16.42 9.73 1.45
N GLY A 229 17.28 10.50 2.08
CA GLY A 229 17.14 10.87 3.49
C GLY A 229 18.09 11.98 3.87
N ARG A 230 17.87 12.57 5.04
CA ARG A 230 18.74 13.60 5.62
C ARG A 230 19.57 12.97 6.73
N LEU A 231 20.87 13.21 6.70
CA LEU A 231 21.75 12.89 7.82
C LEU A 231 21.71 14.03 8.84
N THR A 232 21.42 13.70 10.08
CA THR A 232 21.54 14.64 11.18
C THR A 232 22.92 14.43 11.82
N PRO A 233 23.76 15.49 11.96
CA PRO A 233 25.03 15.36 12.64
C PRO A 233 24.79 14.89 14.07
N THR A 234 25.48 13.83 14.50
CA THR A 234 25.60 13.49 15.92
C THR A 234 26.42 14.56 16.59
N LYS A 235 25.89 15.16 17.66
CA LYS A 235 26.64 16.06 18.53
C LYS A 235 27.69 15.30 19.32
#